data_e736dc0a9bcd9b752ee2a52340355969
#
_entry.id   e736dc0a9bcd9b752ee2a52340355969
#
_cell.length_a   1.000
_cell.length_b   1.000
_cell.length_c   1.000
_cell.angle_alpha   90.00
_cell.angle_beta   90.00
_cell.angle_gamma   90.00
#
_symmetry.space_group_name_H-M   'P 1'
#
loop_
_entity.id
_entity.type
_entity.pdbx_description
1 polymer ?
#
loop_
_entity_poly.entity_id
_entity_poly.type
_entity_poly.pdbx_seq_one_letter_code
_entity_poly.pdbx_strand_id
1 'polypeptide(L)'
;MAKFPSPEWVDILRDKLNADEQYARIAQNWEGDLLLMVEPDAALQEPIAYYLDLWHGKCRAAFVASLPMENQPAFTIKSPFQNFARVLKNELDPMQALLTRKLGVQGNMSVLMRNIPTILDFVRCAREITDS
;
A
#
# COMPACT_ATOMS: atom_id res chain seq x y z
N MET A 1 10.86 12.69 -2.59
CA MET A 1 10.69 11.67 -1.55
C MET A 1 9.79 12.20 -0.45
N ALA A 2 9.12 11.32 0.24
CA ALA A 2 8.12 11.71 1.23
C ALA A 2 8.29 10.97 2.54
N LYS A 3 7.93 11.64 3.63
CA LYS A 3 7.93 11.03 4.96
C LYS A 3 6.69 10.12 5.11
N PHE A 4 6.88 8.93 5.67
CA PHE A 4 5.79 8.02 5.99
C PHE A 4 5.60 7.95 7.51
N PRO A 5 4.39 8.16 8.05
CA PRO A 5 3.20 8.57 7.30
C PRO A 5 3.10 10.09 7.19
N SER A 6 2.58 10.54 6.08
CA SER A 6 2.20 11.94 5.89
C SER A 6 1.12 12.01 4.83
N PRO A 7 0.34 13.10 4.76
CA PRO A 7 -0.65 13.26 3.69
C PRO A 7 -0.02 13.27 2.30
N GLU A 8 1.17 13.82 2.16
CA GLU A 8 1.87 13.94 0.88
C GLU A 8 2.35 12.60 0.34
N TRP A 9 2.60 11.64 1.24
CA TRP A 9 3.14 10.34 0.85
C TRP A 9 2.31 9.65 -0.22
N VAL A 10 0.99 9.68 -0.09
CA VAL A 10 0.11 9.00 -1.04
C VAL A 10 0.10 9.69 -2.41
N ASP A 11 0.22 11.01 -2.45
CA ASP A 11 0.30 11.74 -3.71
C ASP A 11 1.59 11.41 -4.46
N ILE A 12 2.69 11.35 -3.74
CA ILE A 12 3.99 11.02 -4.33
C ILE A 12 4.02 9.58 -4.80
N LEU A 13 3.41 8.67 -4.03
CA LEU A 13 3.29 7.27 -4.45
C LEU A 13 2.45 7.15 -5.73
N ARG A 14 1.31 7.85 -5.82
CA ARG A 14 0.51 7.87 -7.04
C ARG A 14 1.35 8.28 -8.25
N ASP A 15 2.10 9.37 -8.13
CA ASP A 15 2.92 9.87 -9.23
C ASP A 15 4.02 8.87 -9.60
N LYS A 16 4.64 8.23 -8.62
CA LYS A 16 5.63 7.19 -8.84
C LYS A 16 5.04 6.02 -9.61
N LEU A 17 3.90 5.50 -9.16
CA LEU A 17 3.25 4.36 -9.83
C LEU A 17 2.89 4.67 -11.27
N ASN A 18 2.42 5.90 -11.53
CA ASN A 18 2.02 6.30 -12.87
C ASN A 18 3.19 6.62 -13.80
N ALA A 19 4.38 6.82 -13.25
CA ALA A 19 5.59 7.11 -14.04
C ALA A 19 6.52 5.92 -14.17
N ASP A 20 6.31 4.84 -13.41
CA ASP A 20 7.22 3.71 -13.36
C ASP A 20 6.85 2.67 -14.40
N GLU A 21 7.72 2.47 -15.39
CA GLU A 21 7.47 1.55 -16.50
C GLU A 21 7.45 0.09 -16.06
N GLN A 22 8.28 -0.28 -15.09
CA GLN A 22 8.30 -1.65 -14.58
C GLN A 22 7.00 -2.00 -13.87
N TYR A 23 6.49 -1.09 -13.04
CA TYR A 23 5.21 -1.30 -12.38
C TYR A 23 4.08 -1.40 -13.39
N ALA A 24 4.06 -0.52 -14.39
CA ALA A 24 3.02 -0.55 -15.44
C ALA A 24 2.99 -1.90 -16.16
N ARG A 25 4.15 -2.48 -16.43
CA ARG A 25 4.26 -3.78 -17.09
C ARG A 25 3.81 -4.92 -16.17
N ILE A 26 4.34 -4.95 -14.95
CA ILE A 26 4.07 -6.04 -14.01
C ILE A 26 2.61 -6.05 -13.58
N ALA A 27 2.03 -4.88 -13.34
CA ALA A 27 0.67 -4.72 -12.83
C ALA A 27 -0.38 -4.54 -13.93
N GLN A 28 -0.05 -4.77 -15.20
CA GLN A 28 -0.93 -4.45 -16.33
C GLN A 28 -2.29 -5.15 -16.28
N ASN A 29 -2.37 -6.27 -15.58
CA ASN A 29 -3.62 -7.03 -15.46
C ASN A 29 -4.26 -6.90 -14.07
N TRP A 30 -3.70 -6.08 -13.19
CA TRP A 30 -4.24 -5.90 -11.85
C TRP A 30 -5.52 -5.08 -11.87
N GLU A 31 -6.55 -5.57 -11.15
CA GLU A 31 -7.81 -4.87 -10.96
C GLU A 31 -8.17 -4.95 -9.48
N GLY A 32 -8.20 -3.82 -8.81
CA GLY A 32 -8.60 -3.78 -7.42
C GLY A 32 -8.06 -2.56 -6.70
N ASP A 33 -8.96 -1.85 -6.04
CA ASP A 33 -8.57 -0.72 -5.20
C ASP A 33 -8.09 -1.19 -3.82
N LEU A 34 -7.37 -0.34 -3.14
CA LEU A 34 -6.65 -0.66 -1.92
C LEU A 34 -6.85 0.42 -0.88
N LEU A 35 -7.17 0.01 0.34
CA LEU A 35 -7.15 0.88 1.51
C LEU A 35 -6.04 0.43 2.44
N LEU A 36 -5.09 1.32 2.72
CA LEU A 36 -4.04 1.10 3.70
C LEU A 36 -4.42 1.81 4.99
N MET A 37 -4.64 1.04 6.06
CA MET A 37 -5.02 1.59 7.35
C MET A 37 -3.84 1.48 8.31
N VAL A 38 -3.18 2.61 8.57
CA VAL A 38 -2.05 2.69 9.48
C VAL A 38 -2.59 2.98 10.87
N GLU A 39 -2.47 2.00 11.77
CA GLU A 39 -2.97 2.13 13.13
C GLU A 39 -1.95 2.80 14.04
N PRO A 40 -2.42 3.54 15.06
CA PRO A 40 -1.50 4.14 16.03
C PRO A 40 -0.75 3.06 16.82
N ASP A 41 0.44 3.40 17.25
CA ASP A 41 1.23 2.60 18.18
C ASP A 41 2.14 3.53 19.01
N ALA A 42 3.19 2.97 19.62
CA ALA A 42 4.09 3.78 20.45
C ALA A 42 4.79 4.89 19.67
N ALA A 43 4.94 4.73 18.36
CA ALA A 43 5.67 5.68 17.49
C ALA A 43 4.73 6.60 16.70
N LEU A 44 3.44 6.31 16.64
CA LEU A 44 2.47 7.11 15.90
C LEU A 44 1.20 7.29 16.73
N GLN A 45 0.84 8.52 17.04
CA GLN A 45 -0.26 8.80 17.95
C GLN A 45 -1.63 8.75 17.27
N GLU A 46 -1.72 9.13 16.00
CA GLU A 46 -3.00 9.21 15.29
C GLU A 46 -3.00 8.30 14.06
N PRO A 47 -4.13 7.62 13.80
CA PRO A 47 -4.22 6.78 12.62
C PRO A 47 -4.27 7.61 11.34
N ILE A 48 -3.86 6.99 10.24
CA ILE A 48 -4.04 7.57 8.91
C ILE A 48 -4.40 6.44 7.95
N ALA A 49 -5.29 6.74 7.01
CA ALA A 49 -5.69 5.77 5.99
C ALA A 49 -5.46 6.36 4.61
N TYR A 50 -4.95 5.53 3.70
CA TYR A 50 -4.70 5.91 2.31
C TYR A 50 -5.55 5.07 1.39
N TYR A 51 -6.24 5.70 0.46
CA TYR A 51 -6.99 5.01 -0.59
C TYR A 51 -6.23 5.14 -1.92
N LEU A 52 -6.11 4.01 -2.64
CA LEU A 52 -5.48 3.97 -3.96
C LEU A 52 -6.35 3.16 -4.90
N ASP A 53 -6.73 3.75 -6.02
CA ASP A 53 -7.50 3.07 -7.06
C ASP A 53 -6.53 2.50 -8.11
N LEU A 54 -6.16 1.23 -7.94
CA LEU A 54 -5.15 0.56 -8.75
C LEU A 54 -5.82 -0.25 -9.86
N TRP A 55 -5.48 0.06 -11.11
CA TRP A 55 -6.15 -0.53 -12.27
C TRP A 55 -5.21 -0.60 -13.47
N HIS A 56 -4.92 -1.82 -13.92
CA HIS A 56 -4.13 -2.08 -15.13
C HIS A 56 -2.81 -1.32 -15.19
N GLY A 57 -2.07 -1.36 -14.08
CA GLY A 57 -0.77 -0.72 -13.98
C GLY A 57 -0.79 0.79 -13.76
N LYS A 58 -1.97 1.35 -13.51
CA LYS A 58 -2.17 2.77 -13.22
C LYS A 58 -2.73 2.98 -11.84
N CYS A 59 -2.44 4.12 -11.25
CA CYS A 59 -3.11 4.61 -10.05
C CYS A 59 -4.05 5.73 -10.48
N ARG A 60 -5.34 5.43 -10.60
CA ARG A 60 -6.34 6.36 -11.13
C ARG A 60 -6.73 7.45 -10.14
N ALA A 61 -6.62 7.13 -8.85
CA ALA A 61 -6.88 8.07 -7.77
C ALA A 61 -6.12 7.64 -6.53
N ALA A 62 -5.67 8.60 -5.73
CA ALA A 62 -5.03 8.32 -4.46
C ALA A 62 -5.23 9.52 -3.53
N PHE A 63 -5.61 9.23 -2.28
CA PHE A 63 -5.85 10.32 -1.32
C PHE A 63 -5.85 9.77 0.11
N VAL A 64 -5.71 10.67 1.07
CA VAL A 64 -5.94 10.32 2.47
C VAL A 64 -7.45 10.10 2.65
N ALA A 65 -7.82 8.90 3.09
CA ALA A 65 -9.21 8.51 3.19
C ALA A 65 -9.83 8.96 4.51
N SER A 66 -11.10 9.35 4.42
CA SER A 66 -11.95 9.55 5.61
C SER A 66 -12.75 8.28 5.85
N LEU A 67 -12.76 7.80 7.08
CA LEU A 67 -13.45 6.57 7.43
C LEU A 67 -14.78 6.88 8.11
N PRO A 68 -15.81 6.03 7.92
CA PRO A 68 -15.83 4.86 7.04
C PRO A 68 -15.92 5.24 5.57
N MET A 69 -15.40 4.33 4.72
CA MET A 69 -15.51 4.49 3.27
C MET A 69 -16.94 4.25 2.82
N GLU A 70 -17.38 5.01 1.81
CA GLU A 70 -18.71 4.84 1.24
C GLU A 70 -18.87 3.48 0.56
N ASN A 71 -17.86 3.06 -0.19
CA ASN A 71 -17.83 1.74 -0.82
C ASN A 71 -16.65 0.96 -0.27
N GLN A 72 -16.85 -0.36 -0.09
CA GLN A 72 -15.79 -1.22 0.39
C GLN A 72 -14.76 -1.43 -0.72
N PRO A 73 -13.46 -1.15 -0.48
CA PRO A 73 -12.41 -1.44 -1.45
C PRO A 73 -12.22 -2.94 -1.62
N ALA A 74 -11.61 -3.33 -2.74
CA ALA A 74 -11.31 -4.74 -3.00
C ALA A 74 -10.40 -5.34 -1.93
N PHE A 75 -9.44 -4.55 -1.45
CA PHE A 75 -8.49 -4.99 -0.42
C PHE A 75 -8.30 -3.91 0.63
N THR A 76 -8.21 -4.34 1.88
CA THR A 76 -7.82 -3.48 3.00
C THR A 76 -6.64 -4.11 3.70
N ILE A 77 -5.56 -3.36 3.86
CA ILE A 77 -4.37 -3.77 4.62
C ILE A 77 -4.32 -2.91 5.87
N LYS A 78 -4.33 -3.55 7.03
CA LYS A 78 -4.41 -2.87 8.32
C LYS A 78 -3.31 -3.36 9.24
N SER A 79 -2.59 -2.45 9.86
CA SER A 79 -1.49 -2.81 10.73
C SER A 79 -1.04 -1.62 11.58
N PRO A 80 -0.42 -1.86 12.74
CA PRO A 80 0.28 -0.81 13.45
C PRO A 80 1.35 -0.16 12.58
N PHE A 81 1.61 1.11 12.82
CA PHE A 81 2.57 1.90 12.06
C PHE A 81 3.93 1.20 11.92
N GLN A 82 4.45 0.62 13.01
CA GLN A 82 5.81 0.05 12.98
C GLN A 82 5.95 -1.08 11.97
N ASN A 83 4.91 -1.88 11.74
CA ASN A 83 4.98 -2.95 10.76
C ASN A 83 5.06 -2.41 9.34
N PHE A 84 4.26 -1.39 9.02
CA PHE A 84 4.38 -0.70 7.73
C PHE A 84 5.76 -0.08 7.55
N ALA A 85 6.24 0.62 8.58
CA ALA A 85 7.54 1.29 8.53
C ALA A 85 8.67 0.28 8.28
N ARG A 86 8.62 -0.88 8.92
CA ARG A 86 9.65 -1.92 8.74
C ARG A 86 9.62 -2.49 7.32
N VAL A 87 8.43 -2.66 6.74
CA VAL A 87 8.33 -3.09 5.33
C VAL A 87 8.96 -2.03 4.43
N LEU A 88 8.66 -0.76 4.65
CA LEU A 88 9.18 0.33 3.82
C LEU A 88 10.69 0.53 3.99
N LYS A 89 11.25 0.17 5.14
CA LYS A 89 12.69 0.22 5.40
C LYS A 89 13.43 -1.04 4.96
N ASN A 90 12.73 -1.98 4.35
CA ASN A 90 13.29 -3.28 3.95
C ASN A 90 13.79 -4.12 5.12
N GLU A 91 13.16 -3.96 6.28
CA GLU A 91 13.47 -4.73 7.50
C GLU A 91 12.50 -5.87 7.72
N LEU A 92 11.38 -5.87 7.00
CA LEU A 92 10.35 -6.89 7.10
C LEU A 92 9.89 -7.24 5.69
N ASP A 93 9.96 -8.54 5.36
CA ASP A 93 9.49 -9.01 4.06
C ASP A 93 7.96 -8.87 3.96
N PRO A 94 7.43 -8.22 2.91
CA PRO A 94 5.99 -7.98 2.81
C PRO A 94 5.18 -9.27 2.71
N MET A 95 5.68 -10.31 2.03
CA MET A 95 4.94 -11.56 1.91
C MET A 95 4.91 -12.32 3.24
N GLN A 96 6.02 -12.33 3.98
CA GLN A 96 6.03 -12.88 5.33
C GLN A 96 5.10 -12.11 6.26
N ALA A 97 5.09 -10.78 6.15
CA ALA A 97 4.22 -9.96 6.97
C ALA A 97 2.74 -10.28 6.72
N LEU A 98 2.35 -10.53 5.47
CA LEU A 98 0.99 -10.94 5.13
C LEU A 98 0.68 -12.34 5.67
N LEU A 99 1.60 -13.29 5.49
CA LEU A 99 1.40 -14.69 5.91
C LEU A 99 1.37 -14.84 7.41
N THR A 100 2.15 -14.07 8.14
CA THR A 100 2.20 -14.12 9.62
C THR A 100 1.21 -13.16 10.27
N ARG A 101 0.40 -12.48 9.46
CA ARG A 101 -0.63 -11.55 9.91
C ARG A 101 -0.09 -10.31 10.65
N LYS A 102 1.17 -9.98 10.46
CA LYS A 102 1.70 -8.69 10.90
C LYS A 102 1.09 -7.55 10.09
N LEU A 103 0.71 -7.83 8.84
CA LEU A 103 -0.16 -6.98 8.04
C LEU A 103 -1.48 -7.73 7.89
N GLY A 104 -2.55 -7.21 8.50
CA GLY A 104 -3.89 -7.80 8.35
C GLY A 104 -4.48 -7.49 6.99
N VAL A 105 -5.11 -8.48 6.36
CA VAL A 105 -5.68 -8.34 5.02
C VAL A 105 -7.16 -8.68 5.04
N GLN A 106 -7.98 -7.81 4.45
CA GLN A 106 -9.35 -8.13 4.06
C GLN A 106 -9.43 -8.09 2.54
N GLY A 107 -10.03 -9.13 1.94
CA GLY A 107 -10.16 -9.26 0.50
C GLY A 107 -9.89 -10.69 0.07
N ASN A 108 -9.87 -10.90 -1.24
CA ASN A 108 -9.70 -12.24 -1.81
C ASN A 108 -8.22 -12.63 -1.81
N MET A 109 -7.83 -13.49 -0.86
CA MET A 109 -6.45 -13.95 -0.73
C MET A 109 -5.97 -14.72 -1.96
N SER A 110 -6.86 -15.44 -2.65
CA SER A 110 -6.47 -16.16 -3.87
C SER A 110 -5.99 -15.20 -4.96
N VAL A 111 -6.64 -14.05 -5.08
CA VAL A 111 -6.21 -13.01 -6.03
C VAL A 111 -4.84 -12.48 -5.65
N LEU A 112 -4.61 -12.19 -4.37
CA LEU A 112 -3.31 -11.71 -3.91
C LEU A 112 -2.21 -12.75 -4.19
N MET A 113 -2.47 -14.01 -3.88
CA MET A 113 -1.47 -15.07 -4.06
C MET A 113 -1.12 -15.31 -5.54
N ARG A 114 -2.03 -15.00 -6.45
CA ARG A 114 -1.77 -15.10 -7.89
C ARG A 114 -1.06 -13.87 -8.47
N ASN A 115 -0.92 -12.83 -7.67
CA ASN A 115 -0.36 -11.54 -8.13
C ASN A 115 0.81 -11.09 -7.26
N ILE A 116 1.59 -12.04 -6.75
CA ILE A 116 2.75 -11.73 -5.90
C ILE A 116 3.72 -10.74 -6.58
N PRO A 117 4.07 -10.89 -7.88
CA PRO A 117 4.96 -9.91 -8.50
C PRO A 117 4.41 -8.48 -8.46
N THR A 118 3.10 -8.31 -8.63
CA THR A 118 2.46 -7.00 -8.53
C THR A 118 2.60 -6.42 -7.13
N ILE A 119 2.35 -7.24 -6.10
CA ILE A 119 2.48 -6.81 -4.70
C ILE A 119 3.91 -6.37 -4.41
N LEU A 120 4.89 -7.18 -4.80
CA LEU A 120 6.30 -6.88 -4.54
C LEU A 120 6.75 -5.62 -5.26
N ASP A 121 6.26 -5.41 -6.48
CA ASP A 121 6.65 -4.23 -7.24
C ASP A 121 5.98 -2.96 -6.73
N PHE A 122 4.72 -3.06 -6.26
CA PHE A 122 4.08 -1.96 -5.55
C PHE A 122 4.91 -1.54 -4.33
N VAL A 123 5.35 -2.52 -3.54
CA VAL A 123 6.18 -2.24 -2.36
C VAL A 123 7.52 -1.61 -2.77
N ARG A 124 8.13 -2.09 -3.85
CA ARG A 124 9.36 -1.47 -4.40
C ARG A 124 9.14 0.02 -4.66
N CYS A 125 8.06 0.36 -5.37
CA CYS A 125 7.74 1.75 -5.66
C CYS A 125 7.54 2.56 -4.38
N ALA A 126 6.83 2.01 -3.41
CA ALA A 126 6.62 2.68 -2.13
C ALA A 126 7.92 2.90 -1.37
N ARG A 127 8.84 1.92 -1.39
CA ARG A 127 10.15 2.08 -0.77
C ARG A 127 10.98 3.18 -1.42
N GLU A 128 10.92 3.29 -2.74
CA GLU A 128 11.74 4.24 -3.48
C GLU A 128 11.34 5.69 -3.21
N ILE A 129 10.09 5.95 -2.84
CA ILE A 129 9.63 7.32 -2.58
C ILE A 129 9.61 7.67 -1.08
N THR A 130 9.92 6.73 -0.21
CA THR A 130 9.83 6.94 1.22
C THR A 130 11.18 7.36 1.80
N ASP A 131 11.18 8.43 2.59
CA ASP A 131 12.38 8.87 3.33
C ASP A 131 12.69 7.86 4.43
N SER A 132 13.95 7.50 4.54
CA SER A 132 14.42 6.58 5.58
C SER A 132 14.73 7.27 6.89
#